data_d4ae34f41949eb3d0fe1ee85c0c3fa5f
#
_entry.id   d4ae34f41949eb3d0fe1ee85c0c3fa5f
#
_cell.length_a   1.000
_cell.length_b   1.000
_cell.length_c   1.000
_cell.angle_alpha   90.00
_cell.angle_beta   90.00
_cell.angle_gamma   90.00
#
_symmetry.space_group_name_H-M   'P 1'
#
loop_
_entity.id
_entity.type
_entity.pdbx_description
1 polymer ?
#
loop_
_entity_poly.entity_id
_entity_poly.type
_entity_poly.pdbx_seq_one_letter_code
_entity_poly.pdbx_strand_id
1 'polypeptide(L)'
;MNRRSFIQKTSLLTTTLFVSLKSFPSSLFSIDGVVSGSVTSKGKAVAGAVISDGYQVVQTDKTGHYEIKLHELARFVWISTPSGYEFKTESSISRHYYKPDTAGKLNFDLQPLKQDDYKHNFIIWADPQVKNNNDVQQMMETSVPDTRKTVEGMGKTLVHGIGVGDLVWDNFDLFPAYDEAIAKIGIPFFQALGNHDQDYRQGGDDTSDRTFQAHYGPTYYSFNRGKAHYVVLDDVRYLGTERNYDGYITPTQLDWLTKDLQFVKKDALLIICLHIPVHNSVKNNDDFYAIIKDFKNVHIMSGHTHFNKNVIKNGVYEHNHGTVCGGWWTGPICEDGTPRGYGVYEVDGTNLKWYYKSTGRDRKDQLSVYVETLTNQKRVIANVWNYDPEWKVEYFLDGKAMGTLAQQDGFDPLAVKLYKGDKLPNPRPFVEARSTEHLFMAHFEPAVKKVRVVATDRFGEKFTAEIDA
;
A
#
# COMPACT_ATOMS: atom_id res chain seq x y z
N MET A 1 -50.47 39.39 -12.21
CA MET A 1 -49.89 40.13 -13.35
C MET A 1 -48.92 39.21 -14.04
N ASN A 2 -49.10 39.03 -15.36
CA ASN A 2 -48.60 37.91 -16.16
C ASN A 2 -47.10 37.95 -16.50
N ARG A 3 -46.49 36.80 -16.44
CA ARG A 3 -45.09 36.46 -16.84
C ARG A 3 -44.85 36.46 -18.35
N ARG A 4 -45.35 37.39 -19.12
CA ARG A 4 -45.29 37.34 -20.60
C ARG A 4 -45.00 38.70 -21.28
N SER A 5 -44.06 39.49 -20.76
CA SER A 5 -43.67 40.72 -21.46
C SER A 5 -42.26 41.22 -21.19
N PHE A 6 -41.28 40.28 -21.18
CA PHE A 6 -39.87 40.66 -21.08
C PHE A 6 -38.98 39.96 -22.13
N ILE A 7 -39.56 39.64 -23.26
CA ILE A 7 -38.80 39.19 -24.44
C ILE A 7 -39.24 40.05 -25.62
N GLN A 8 -38.64 41.20 -25.79
CA GLN A 8 -38.48 41.94 -27.03
C GLN A 8 -37.84 43.29 -26.74
N LYS A 9 -36.55 43.35 -27.01
CA LYS A 9 -35.70 44.50 -27.39
C LYS A 9 -34.37 44.46 -26.69
N THR A 10 -33.44 43.71 -27.27
CA THR A 10 -32.04 44.11 -27.44
C THR A 10 -31.42 43.16 -28.48
N SER A 11 -31.58 43.57 -29.71
CA SER A 11 -30.77 43.03 -30.86
C SER A 11 -29.55 43.94 -30.98
N LEU A 12 -28.44 43.30 -31.44
CA LEU A 12 -27.19 43.85 -31.93
C LEU A 12 -26.16 44.34 -30.90
N LEU A 13 -25.25 43.48 -30.54
CA LEU A 13 -23.82 43.58 -30.91
C LEU A 13 -23.11 42.28 -30.41
N THR A 14 -23.17 41.25 -31.23
CA THR A 14 -22.36 40.06 -31.07
C THR A 14 -21.01 40.30 -31.75
N THR A 15 -20.04 40.76 -30.99
CA THR A 15 -18.65 40.63 -31.32
C THR A 15 -18.23 39.18 -30.95
N THR A 16 -18.18 38.37 -31.97
CA THR A 16 -17.69 36.97 -31.85
C THR A 16 -16.21 37.01 -31.55
N LEU A 17 -15.87 36.90 -30.27
CA LEU A 17 -14.53 36.51 -29.85
C LEU A 17 -14.41 34.99 -30.13
N PHE A 18 -13.80 34.61 -31.25
CA PHE A 18 -13.28 33.29 -31.46
C PHE A 18 -12.11 33.09 -30.47
N VAL A 19 -12.40 32.60 -29.28
CA VAL A 19 -11.41 31.90 -28.49
C VAL A 19 -11.20 30.58 -29.23
N SER A 20 -10.12 30.49 -30.00
CA SER A 20 -9.63 29.24 -30.51
C SER A 20 -9.28 28.39 -29.29
N LEU A 21 -10.19 27.52 -28.87
CA LEU A 21 -9.85 26.32 -28.15
C LEU A 21 -8.83 25.60 -29.03
N LYS A 22 -7.55 25.76 -28.71
CA LYS A 22 -6.53 24.82 -29.18
C LYS A 22 -6.99 23.46 -28.62
N SER A 23 -7.71 22.71 -29.43
CA SER A 23 -7.82 21.28 -29.28
C SER A 23 -6.39 20.78 -29.20
N PHE A 24 -5.97 20.34 -28.02
CA PHE A 24 -4.82 19.50 -27.91
C PHE A 24 -5.07 18.34 -28.89
N PRO A 25 -4.18 18.09 -29.83
CA PRO A 25 -4.31 16.90 -30.64
C PRO A 25 -4.20 15.75 -29.68
N SER A 26 -5.28 14.99 -29.47
CA SER A 26 -5.20 13.61 -29.05
C SER A 26 -4.56 12.87 -30.23
N SER A 27 -3.27 13.05 -30.42
CA SER A 27 -2.49 12.14 -31.22
C SER A 27 -2.47 10.82 -30.43
N LEU A 28 -3.49 10.02 -30.64
CA LEU A 28 -3.40 8.59 -30.53
C LEU A 28 -2.29 8.19 -31.52
N PHE A 29 -1.04 8.18 -31.05
CA PHE A 29 0.00 7.49 -31.76
C PHE A 29 -0.33 6.01 -31.60
N SER A 30 -0.98 5.43 -32.60
CA SER A 30 -0.96 3.98 -32.77
C SER A 30 0.48 3.61 -33.07
N ILE A 31 1.22 3.24 -32.06
CA ILE A 31 2.55 2.67 -32.21
C ILE A 31 2.34 1.21 -32.61
N ASP A 32 1.98 0.98 -33.86
CA ASP A 32 1.93 -0.37 -34.44
C ASP A 32 3.35 -0.85 -34.72
N GLY A 33 4.18 -0.85 -33.67
CA GLY A 33 5.61 -1.06 -33.76
C GLY A 33 6.12 -2.20 -32.87
N VAL A 34 7.05 -2.98 -33.41
CA VAL A 34 7.88 -3.88 -32.61
C VAL A 34 8.99 -3.05 -31.98
N VAL A 35 9.08 -3.04 -30.67
CA VAL A 35 10.20 -2.48 -29.92
C VAL A 35 11.14 -3.61 -29.55
N SER A 36 12.43 -3.36 -29.70
CA SER A 36 13.46 -4.32 -29.32
C SER A 36 14.47 -3.67 -28.36
N GLY A 37 15.22 -4.50 -27.68
CA GLY A 37 16.27 -4.03 -26.78
C GLY A 37 17.11 -5.17 -26.23
N SER A 38 18.03 -4.80 -25.38
CA SER A 38 18.90 -5.76 -24.69
C SER A 38 18.90 -5.49 -23.19
N VAL A 39 18.95 -6.55 -22.43
CA VAL A 39 19.21 -6.49 -20.98
C VAL A 39 20.66 -6.95 -20.76
N THR A 40 21.43 -6.07 -20.16
CA THR A 40 22.85 -6.32 -19.88
C THR A 40 23.20 -6.05 -18.41
N SER A 41 24.31 -6.61 -17.95
CA SER A 41 24.92 -6.27 -16.68
C SER A 41 26.45 -6.33 -16.82
N LYS A 42 27.10 -5.19 -16.58
CA LYS A 42 28.57 -5.05 -16.77
C LYS A 42 29.01 -5.51 -18.18
N GLY A 43 28.21 -5.17 -19.19
CA GLY A 43 28.47 -5.53 -20.59
C GLY A 43 28.19 -7.01 -20.94
N LYS A 44 27.67 -7.82 -20.03
CA LYS A 44 27.27 -9.22 -20.26
C LYS A 44 25.76 -9.32 -20.45
N ALA A 45 25.31 -10.22 -21.29
CA ALA A 45 23.91 -10.53 -21.51
C ALA A 45 23.23 -11.05 -20.23
N VAL A 46 22.01 -10.59 -19.97
CA VAL A 46 21.12 -11.12 -18.94
C VAL A 46 19.97 -11.85 -19.62
N ALA A 47 20.04 -13.17 -19.66
CA ALA A 47 19.02 -14.04 -20.24
C ALA A 47 17.86 -14.26 -19.25
N GLY A 48 16.63 -14.43 -19.76
CA GLY A 48 15.45 -14.72 -18.95
C GLY A 48 14.92 -13.54 -18.17
N ALA A 49 15.38 -12.31 -18.41
CA ALA A 49 14.78 -11.11 -17.83
C ALA A 49 13.40 -10.88 -18.46
N VAL A 50 12.40 -10.62 -17.62
CA VAL A 50 11.01 -10.42 -18.06
C VAL A 50 10.79 -8.95 -18.37
N ILE A 51 10.23 -8.70 -19.56
CA ILE A 51 9.89 -7.37 -20.08
C ILE A 51 8.40 -7.33 -20.40
N SER A 52 7.75 -6.22 -20.11
CA SER A 52 6.33 -6.04 -20.38
C SER A 52 6.02 -4.62 -20.85
N ASP A 53 4.91 -4.50 -21.60
CA ASP A 53 4.28 -3.23 -21.97
C ASP A 53 2.91 -3.03 -21.28
N GLY A 54 2.56 -3.92 -20.35
CA GLY A 54 1.26 -3.95 -19.66
C GLY A 54 0.22 -4.86 -20.31
N TYR A 55 0.49 -5.33 -21.53
CA TYR A 55 -0.40 -6.21 -22.32
C TYR A 55 0.29 -7.49 -22.72
N GLN A 56 1.55 -7.37 -23.10
CA GLN A 56 2.43 -8.48 -23.47
C GLN A 56 3.51 -8.65 -22.41
N VAL A 57 3.94 -9.89 -22.24
CA VAL A 57 5.07 -10.25 -21.36
C VAL A 57 5.99 -11.17 -22.15
N VAL A 58 7.26 -10.80 -22.25
CA VAL A 58 8.28 -11.54 -22.98
C VAL A 58 9.52 -11.74 -22.11
N GLN A 59 10.38 -12.66 -22.49
CA GLN A 59 11.69 -12.83 -21.84
C GLN A 59 12.85 -12.57 -22.81
N THR A 60 13.96 -12.08 -22.28
CA THR A 60 15.21 -12.00 -23.04
C THR A 60 15.74 -13.40 -23.38
N ASP A 61 16.29 -13.54 -24.56
CA ASP A 61 16.99 -14.72 -25.04
C ASP A 61 18.37 -14.90 -24.39
N LYS A 62 19.13 -15.92 -24.83
CA LYS A 62 20.48 -16.21 -24.34
C LYS A 62 21.49 -15.08 -24.58
N THR A 63 21.22 -14.19 -25.53
CA THR A 63 22.06 -13.02 -25.86
C THR A 63 21.61 -11.77 -25.12
N GLY A 64 20.59 -11.88 -24.26
CA GLY A 64 19.97 -10.77 -23.52
C GLY A 64 19.05 -9.90 -24.40
N HIS A 65 18.77 -10.34 -25.64
CA HIS A 65 17.91 -9.60 -26.55
C HIS A 65 16.44 -9.93 -26.31
N TYR A 66 15.55 -8.93 -26.52
CA TYR A 66 14.10 -9.10 -26.53
C TYR A 66 13.45 -8.31 -27.66
N GLU A 67 12.32 -8.79 -28.12
CA GLU A 67 11.38 -8.07 -28.98
C GLU A 67 9.98 -8.13 -28.37
N ILE A 68 9.28 -7.02 -28.37
CA ILE A 68 7.91 -6.92 -27.90
C ILE A 68 7.08 -6.14 -28.92
N LYS A 69 5.96 -6.74 -29.37
CA LYS A 69 4.98 -6.04 -30.19
C LYS A 69 4.13 -5.19 -29.24
N LEU A 70 4.35 -3.87 -29.27
CA LEU A 70 3.63 -2.95 -28.40
C LEU A 70 2.13 -3.00 -28.67
N HIS A 71 1.37 -3.01 -27.60
CA HIS A 71 -0.05 -2.77 -27.67
C HIS A 71 -0.32 -1.27 -27.95
N GLU A 72 -1.36 -0.96 -28.72
CA GLU A 72 -1.70 0.43 -29.09
C GLU A 72 -1.96 1.36 -27.89
N LEU A 73 -2.37 0.80 -26.74
CA LEU A 73 -2.60 1.52 -25.51
C LEU A 73 -1.41 1.49 -24.53
N ALA A 74 -0.30 0.83 -24.91
CA ALA A 74 0.88 0.74 -24.06
C ALA A 74 1.50 2.13 -23.79
N ARG A 75 1.66 2.49 -22.54
CA ARG A 75 2.25 3.78 -22.13
C ARG A 75 3.69 3.64 -21.66
N PHE A 76 4.09 2.43 -21.31
CA PHE A 76 5.41 2.11 -20.78
C PHE A 76 5.91 0.78 -21.30
N VAL A 77 7.22 0.60 -21.31
CA VAL A 77 7.88 -0.70 -21.35
C VAL A 77 8.77 -0.81 -20.13
N TRP A 78 8.59 -1.85 -19.35
CA TRP A 78 9.34 -2.03 -18.10
C TRP A 78 10.00 -3.39 -18.00
N ILE A 79 10.98 -3.47 -17.13
CA ILE A 79 11.61 -4.71 -16.73
C ILE A 79 11.11 -5.15 -15.35
N SER A 80 10.65 -6.40 -15.24
CA SER A 80 10.53 -7.08 -13.96
C SER A 80 11.94 -7.39 -13.46
N THR A 81 12.53 -6.45 -12.68
CA THR A 81 13.93 -6.55 -12.26
C THR A 81 14.22 -7.94 -11.69
N PRO A 82 15.15 -8.70 -12.25
CA PRO A 82 15.44 -10.05 -11.76
C PRO A 82 16.13 -10.04 -10.38
N SER A 83 15.98 -11.13 -9.63
CA SER A 83 16.76 -11.37 -8.41
C SER A 83 18.28 -11.26 -8.69
N GLY A 84 19.06 -10.81 -7.73
CA GLY A 84 20.50 -10.60 -7.84
C GLY A 84 20.93 -9.24 -8.40
N TYR A 85 19.97 -8.34 -8.71
CA TYR A 85 20.26 -7.01 -9.25
C TYR A 85 19.72 -5.90 -8.36
N GLU A 86 20.39 -4.76 -8.39
CA GLU A 86 19.95 -3.53 -7.73
C GLU A 86 18.68 -2.98 -8.41
N PHE A 87 17.78 -2.43 -7.64
CA PHE A 87 16.65 -1.67 -8.20
C PHE A 87 17.16 -0.31 -8.70
N LYS A 88 16.87 0.02 -9.95
CA LYS A 88 17.15 1.35 -10.51
C LYS A 88 16.21 2.36 -9.86
N THR A 89 16.76 3.37 -9.23
CA THR A 89 16.01 4.42 -8.53
C THR A 89 16.50 5.81 -8.89
N GLU A 90 15.59 6.77 -8.76
CA GLU A 90 15.89 8.19 -8.73
C GLU A 90 15.32 8.74 -7.41
N SER A 91 16.16 9.32 -6.56
CA SER A 91 15.78 9.77 -5.21
C SER A 91 15.00 8.71 -4.42
N SER A 92 15.47 7.46 -4.46
CA SER A 92 14.82 6.27 -3.86
C SER A 92 13.54 5.78 -4.55
N ILE A 93 12.93 6.53 -5.45
CA ILE A 93 11.76 6.09 -6.21
C ILE A 93 12.19 5.17 -7.35
N SER A 94 11.52 4.03 -7.50
CA SER A 94 11.84 3.03 -8.54
C SER A 94 11.63 3.58 -9.95
N ARG A 95 12.61 3.33 -10.84
CA ARG A 95 12.62 3.76 -12.26
C ARG A 95 12.99 2.58 -13.16
N HIS A 96 12.13 1.58 -13.20
CA HIS A 96 12.35 0.32 -13.93
C HIS A 96 11.72 0.30 -15.33
N TYR A 97 11.31 1.44 -15.86
CA TYR A 97 10.53 1.58 -17.09
C TYR A 97 11.07 2.64 -18.03
N TYR A 98 10.59 2.58 -19.29
CA TYR A 98 10.74 3.60 -20.32
C TYR A 98 9.38 3.96 -20.92
N LYS A 99 9.25 5.18 -21.44
CA LYS A 99 8.12 5.56 -22.30
C LYS A 99 8.39 5.10 -23.72
N PRO A 100 7.45 4.43 -24.42
CA PRO A 100 7.69 3.85 -25.74
C PRO A 100 7.85 4.88 -26.88
N ASP A 101 7.54 6.17 -26.64
CA ASP A 101 7.74 7.28 -27.58
C ASP A 101 9.22 7.64 -27.79
N THR A 102 10.11 7.13 -26.97
CA THR A 102 11.53 7.22 -27.19
C THR A 102 11.94 6.28 -28.33
N ALA A 103 11.91 6.79 -29.57
CA ALA A 103 12.26 6.04 -30.77
C ALA A 103 13.62 5.33 -30.62
N GLY A 104 13.63 4.01 -30.72
CA GLY A 104 14.86 3.24 -30.73
C GLY A 104 14.84 1.98 -29.89
N LYS A 105 16.02 1.50 -29.57
CA LYS A 105 16.20 0.32 -28.74
C LYS A 105 16.06 0.69 -27.25
N LEU A 106 15.16 0.02 -26.54
CA LEU A 106 14.99 0.19 -25.11
C LEU A 106 15.91 -0.80 -24.36
N ASN A 107 17.09 -0.34 -23.98
CA ASN A 107 18.08 -1.19 -23.30
C ASN A 107 18.02 -0.99 -21.78
N PHE A 108 18.07 -2.10 -21.05
CA PHE A 108 18.18 -2.11 -19.60
C PHE A 108 19.59 -2.57 -19.21
N ASP A 109 20.33 -1.70 -18.50
CA ASP A 109 21.61 -2.06 -17.91
C ASP A 109 21.45 -2.23 -16.40
N LEU A 110 21.61 -3.47 -15.94
CA LEU A 110 21.39 -3.87 -14.57
C LEU A 110 22.70 -3.87 -13.78
N GLN A 111 22.66 -3.35 -12.57
CA GLN A 111 23.78 -3.41 -11.64
C GLN A 111 23.63 -4.65 -10.74
N PRO A 112 24.61 -5.55 -10.68
CA PRO A 112 24.50 -6.70 -9.81
C PRO A 112 24.61 -6.28 -8.35
N LEU A 113 23.84 -6.92 -7.49
CA LEU A 113 23.97 -6.76 -6.05
C LEU A 113 25.38 -7.16 -5.59
N LYS A 114 25.84 -6.52 -4.52
CA LYS A 114 27.11 -6.84 -3.86
C LYS A 114 27.01 -8.00 -2.89
N GLN A 115 25.79 -8.42 -2.60
CA GLN A 115 25.48 -9.51 -1.66
C GLN A 115 24.29 -10.32 -2.18
N ASP A 116 24.14 -11.52 -1.64
CA ASP A 116 22.99 -12.38 -1.91
C ASP A 116 21.70 -11.73 -1.41
N ASP A 117 20.60 -11.91 -2.14
CA ASP A 117 19.30 -11.35 -1.84
C ASP A 117 18.27 -12.40 -1.37
N TYR A 118 18.72 -13.61 -1.05
CA TYR A 118 17.88 -14.66 -0.51
C TYR A 118 17.20 -14.24 0.80
N LYS A 119 17.95 -13.49 1.64
CA LYS A 119 17.42 -12.81 2.82
C LYS A 119 17.34 -11.32 2.58
N HIS A 120 16.15 -10.79 2.74
CA HIS A 120 15.89 -9.36 2.62
C HIS A 120 14.68 -8.96 3.42
N ASN A 121 14.49 -7.66 3.63
CA ASN A 121 13.31 -7.13 4.29
C ASN A 121 12.56 -6.19 3.34
N PHE A 122 11.26 -6.02 3.60
CA PHE A 122 10.51 -4.95 2.99
C PHE A 122 9.59 -4.25 3.99
N ILE A 123 9.25 -3.01 3.66
CA ILE A 123 8.42 -2.14 4.49
C ILE A 123 7.19 -1.75 3.68
N ILE A 124 6.02 -1.81 4.29
CA ILE A 124 4.77 -1.34 3.70
C ILE A 124 4.35 -0.03 4.36
N TRP A 125 4.28 1.03 3.57
CA TRP A 125 3.64 2.28 3.93
C TRP A 125 2.24 2.33 3.33
N ALA A 126 1.21 2.40 4.17
CA ALA A 126 -0.16 2.57 3.76
C ALA A 126 -0.62 4.00 4.08
N ASP A 127 -1.31 4.62 3.13
CA ASP A 127 -2.06 5.86 3.34
C ASP A 127 -1.27 6.98 4.06
N PRO A 128 -0.09 7.40 3.55
CA PRO A 128 0.54 8.61 4.05
C PRO A 128 -0.34 9.85 3.85
N GLN A 129 -1.11 9.90 2.81
CA GLN A 129 -2.29 10.73 2.54
C GLN A 129 -2.14 12.19 3.00
N VAL A 130 -0.99 12.81 2.62
CA VAL A 130 -0.71 14.20 2.95
C VAL A 130 -1.57 15.14 2.09
N LYS A 131 -2.23 16.11 2.72
CA LYS A 131 -3.12 17.08 2.06
C LYS A 131 -2.52 18.47 1.94
N ASN A 132 -1.61 18.82 2.85
CA ASN A 132 -1.04 20.15 2.98
C ASN A 132 0.33 20.09 3.66
N ASN A 133 0.99 21.24 3.74
CA ASN A 133 2.33 21.34 4.32
C ASN A 133 2.42 20.95 5.79
N ASN A 134 1.33 21.11 6.56
CA ASN A 134 1.32 20.67 7.96
C ASN A 134 1.37 19.13 8.07
N ASP A 135 0.65 18.44 7.20
CA ASP A 135 0.69 16.98 7.13
C ASP A 135 2.09 16.49 6.69
N VAL A 136 2.66 17.15 5.67
CA VAL A 136 4.04 16.90 5.22
C VAL A 136 5.03 17.08 6.37
N GLN A 137 4.91 18.18 7.12
CA GLN A 137 5.77 18.42 8.27
C GLN A 137 5.66 17.31 9.31
N GLN A 138 4.45 16.89 9.68
CA GLN A 138 4.24 15.79 10.62
C GLN A 138 4.85 14.49 10.11
N MET A 139 4.68 14.15 8.82
CA MET A 139 5.30 12.98 8.20
C MET A 139 6.82 13.02 8.30
N MET A 140 7.41 14.18 7.97
CA MET A 140 8.86 14.40 8.00
C MET A 140 9.45 14.37 9.42
N GLU A 141 8.69 14.80 10.42
CA GLU A 141 9.14 14.85 11.82
C GLU A 141 8.91 13.53 12.58
N THR A 142 8.03 12.66 12.09
CA THR A 142 7.63 11.45 12.84
C THR A 142 7.88 10.16 12.06
N SER A 143 7.14 9.89 11.00
CA SER A 143 7.15 8.60 10.30
C SER A 143 8.45 8.38 9.53
N VAL A 144 9.00 9.42 8.91
CA VAL A 144 10.27 9.35 8.16
C VAL A 144 11.45 8.98 9.06
N PRO A 145 11.74 9.70 10.16
CA PRO A 145 12.86 9.36 11.01
C PRO A 145 12.68 8.02 11.73
N ASP A 146 11.45 7.63 12.08
CA ASP A 146 11.18 6.32 12.67
C ASP A 146 11.45 5.18 11.68
N THR A 147 10.95 5.30 10.44
CA THR A 147 11.20 4.30 9.39
C THR A 147 12.69 4.20 9.07
N ARG A 148 13.37 5.34 8.93
CA ARG A 148 14.82 5.37 8.72
C ARG A 148 15.57 4.66 9.85
N LYS A 149 15.24 4.95 11.11
CA LYS A 149 15.84 4.29 12.28
C LYS A 149 15.60 2.78 12.27
N THR A 150 14.40 2.34 11.87
CA THR A 150 14.07 0.92 11.71
C THR A 150 14.95 0.28 10.65
N VAL A 151 15.11 0.91 9.49
CA VAL A 151 15.98 0.44 8.40
C VAL A 151 17.45 0.38 8.85
N GLU A 152 17.95 1.42 9.52
CA GLU A 152 19.31 1.44 10.06
C GLU A 152 19.55 0.29 11.06
N GLY A 153 18.54 -0.06 11.86
CA GLY A 153 18.56 -1.19 12.79
C GLY A 153 18.64 -2.57 12.13
N MET A 154 18.28 -2.69 10.84
CA MET A 154 18.41 -3.92 10.06
C MET A 154 19.85 -4.19 9.56
N GLY A 155 20.74 -3.25 9.76
CA GLY A 155 22.16 -3.37 9.47
C GLY A 155 22.45 -3.50 7.96
N LYS A 156 23.05 -4.62 7.53
CA LYS A 156 23.42 -4.84 6.13
C LYS A 156 22.35 -5.58 5.33
N THR A 157 21.23 -5.92 5.92
CA THR A 157 20.13 -6.60 5.22
C THR A 157 19.60 -5.71 4.09
N LEU A 158 19.40 -6.29 2.90
CA LEU A 158 18.75 -5.56 1.82
C LEU A 158 17.33 -5.19 2.22
N VAL A 159 16.97 -3.92 2.05
CA VAL A 159 15.63 -3.42 2.37
C VAL A 159 15.08 -2.64 1.19
N HIS A 160 13.79 -2.80 0.92
CA HIS A 160 13.03 -1.93 0.03
C HIS A 160 11.68 -1.59 0.66
N GLY A 161 11.02 -0.58 0.16
CA GLY A 161 9.69 -0.18 0.62
C GLY A 161 8.68 -0.23 -0.50
N ILE A 162 7.40 -0.31 -0.12
CA ILE A 162 6.27 -0.25 -1.03
C ILE A 162 5.20 0.64 -0.40
N GLY A 163 4.80 1.69 -1.13
CA GLY A 163 3.63 2.49 -0.80
C GLY A 163 2.39 1.84 -1.42
N VAL A 164 1.42 1.47 -0.60
CA VAL A 164 0.20 0.80 -1.06
C VAL A 164 -0.95 1.79 -1.26
N GLY A 165 -0.65 2.89 -1.95
CA GLY A 165 -1.64 3.88 -2.39
C GLY A 165 -1.95 4.98 -1.38
N ASP A 166 -2.75 5.94 -1.83
CA ASP A 166 -3.10 7.18 -1.11
C ASP A 166 -1.86 7.92 -0.61
N LEU A 167 -0.90 8.13 -1.52
CA LEU A 167 0.37 8.80 -1.23
C LEU A 167 0.12 10.25 -0.82
N VAL A 168 -0.81 10.90 -1.52
CA VAL A 168 -1.31 12.23 -1.22
C VAL A 168 -2.84 12.21 -1.05
N TRP A 169 -3.44 13.33 -0.70
CA TRP A 169 -4.90 13.48 -0.61
C TRP A 169 -5.39 14.48 -1.64
N ASP A 170 -5.60 14.02 -2.89
CA ASP A 170 -6.07 14.81 -4.04
C ASP A 170 -5.25 16.09 -4.31
N ASN A 171 -4.02 16.15 -3.84
CA ASN A 171 -3.12 17.29 -4.02
C ASN A 171 -1.78 16.83 -4.59
N PHE A 172 -1.71 16.69 -5.90
CA PHE A 172 -0.54 16.13 -6.60
C PHE A 172 0.69 17.04 -6.55
N ASP A 173 0.53 18.33 -6.22
CA ASP A 173 1.66 19.23 -5.96
C ASP A 173 2.51 18.76 -4.77
N LEU A 174 1.98 17.82 -3.96
CA LEU A 174 2.69 17.24 -2.83
C LEU A 174 3.45 15.93 -3.17
N PHE A 175 3.36 15.39 -4.38
CA PHE A 175 4.21 14.25 -4.79
C PHE A 175 5.70 14.52 -4.58
N PRO A 176 6.27 15.69 -4.93
CA PRO A 176 7.67 15.98 -4.64
C PRO A 176 8.02 15.97 -3.14
N ALA A 177 7.09 16.38 -2.27
CA ALA A 177 7.30 16.34 -0.83
C ALA A 177 7.26 14.90 -0.27
N TYR A 178 6.38 14.07 -0.82
CA TYR A 178 6.37 12.64 -0.55
C TYR A 178 7.67 11.98 -1.04
N ASP A 179 8.15 12.27 -2.25
CA ASP A 179 9.41 11.75 -2.77
C ASP A 179 10.62 12.15 -1.89
N GLU A 180 10.63 13.38 -1.38
CA GLU A 180 11.65 13.83 -0.43
C GLU A 180 11.61 13.01 0.88
N ALA A 181 10.41 12.67 1.36
CA ALA A 181 10.23 11.80 2.52
C ALA A 181 10.83 10.41 2.28
N ILE A 182 10.52 9.82 1.13
CA ILE A 182 11.07 8.51 0.73
C ILE A 182 12.59 8.57 0.55
N ALA A 183 13.12 9.61 -0.09
CA ALA A 183 14.55 9.81 -0.25
C ALA A 183 15.29 9.89 1.10
N LYS A 184 14.67 10.52 2.12
CA LYS A 184 15.23 10.59 3.48
C LYS A 184 15.24 9.26 4.23
N ILE A 185 14.32 8.35 3.90
CA ILE A 185 14.36 6.97 4.41
C ILE A 185 15.58 6.23 3.83
N GLY A 186 15.91 6.48 2.55
CA GLY A 186 17.16 6.05 1.94
C GLY A 186 17.19 4.61 1.44
N ILE A 187 16.03 4.01 1.13
CA ILE A 187 15.89 2.70 0.51
C ILE A 187 15.08 2.80 -0.79
N PRO A 188 15.24 1.85 -1.75
CA PRO A 188 14.36 1.78 -2.92
C PRO A 188 12.89 1.67 -2.52
N PHE A 189 12.02 2.44 -3.15
CA PHE A 189 10.57 2.42 -2.90
C PHE A 189 9.78 2.26 -4.20
N PHE A 190 8.77 1.42 -4.15
CA PHE A 190 7.79 1.16 -5.21
C PHE A 190 6.44 1.75 -4.81
N GLN A 191 5.64 2.19 -5.79
CA GLN A 191 4.38 2.87 -5.51
C GLN A 191 3.22 2.13 -6.16
N ALA A 192 2.16 1.87 -5.40
CA ALA A 192 0.83 1.56 -5.90
C ALA A 192 -0.02 2.83 -5.93
N LEU A 193 -1.01 2.88 -6.82
CA LEU A 193 -1.97 3.96 -6.90
C LEU A 193 -3.08 3.74 -5.86
N GLY A 194 -3.50 4.81 -5.18
CA GLY A 194 -4.68 4.84 -4.33
C GLY A 194 -5.78 5.73 -4.90
N ASN A 195 -6.97 5.71 -4.28
CA ASN A 195 -8.08 6.51 -4.79
C ASN A 195 -7.87 8.03 -4.64
N HIS A 196 -7.02 8.47 -3.74
CA HIS A 196 -6.66 9.88 -3.60
C HIS A 196 -5.48 10.32 -4.49
N ASP A 197 -4.92 9.38 -5.27
CA ASP A 197 -3.86 9.64 -6.25
C ASP A 197 -4.41 9.74 -7.68
N GLN A 198 -5.74 9.78 -7.88
CA GLN A 198 -6.42 9.79 -9.18
C GLN A 198 -6.84 11.19 -9.64
N ASP A 199 -6.75 11.42 -10.96
CA ASP A 199 -7.24 12.60 -11.66
C ASP A 199 -8.77 12.55 -11.82
N TYR A 200 -9.50 12.97 -10.79
CA TYR A 200 -10.97 12.99 -10.86
C TYR A 200 -11.49 14.02 -11.86
N ARG A 201 -12.63 13.72 -12.48
CA ARG A 201 -13.36 14.59 -13.43
C ARG A 201 -12.61 14.85 -14.74
N GLN A 202 -11.64 14.02 -15.09
CA GLN A 202 -10.86 14.15 -16.33
C GLN A 202 -11.05 12.95 -17.27
N GLY A 203 -12.27 12.48 -17.41
CA GLY A 203 -12.62 11.31 -18.24
C GLY A 203 -13.04 10.11 -17.43
N GLY A 204 -12.63 8.91 -17.84
CA GLY A 204 -12.91 7.64 -17.19
C GLY A 204 -11.68 7.05 -16.51
N ASP A 205 -11.74 5.78 -16.20
CA ASP A 205 -10.68 5.02 -15.55
C ASP A 205 -9.34 5.07 -16.29
N ASP A 206 -9.38 4.95 -17.61
CA ASP A 206 -8.21 4.99 -18.52
C ASP A 206 -7.50 6.35 -18.58
N THR A 207 -8.03 7.35 -17.91
CA THR A 207 -7.46 8.71 -17.85
C THR A 207 -7.22 9.22 -16.43
N SER A 208 -7.73 8.53 -15.44
CA SER A 208 -7.65 8.96 -14.02
C SER A 208 -6.28 8.73 -13.37
N ASP A 209 -5.42 7.98 -14.01
CA ASP A 209 -4.07 7.65 -13.52
C ASP A 209 -2.93 8.48 -14.16
N ARG A 210 -3.26 9.45 -15.01
CA ARG A 210 -2.26 10.13 -15.87
C ARG A 210 -1.24 10.94 -15.07
N THR A 211 -1.66 11.67 -14.07
CA THR A 211 -0.73 12.44 -13.23
C THR A 211 0.16 11.52 -12.41
N PHE A 212 -0.41 10.45 -11.84
CA PHE A 212 0.37 9.42 -11.16
C PHE A 212 1.38 8.77 -12.11
N GLN A 213 0.96 8.33 -13.29
CA GLN A 213 1.83 7.70 -14.28
C GLN A 213 2.92 8.64 -14.81
N ALA A 214 2.62 9.94 -14.95
CA ALA A 214 3.63 10.91 -15.35
C ALA A 214 4.75 11.02 -14.32
N HIS A 215 4.45 10.81 -13.04
CA HIS A 215 5.37 10.97 -11.92
C HIS A 215 6.04 9.63 -11.53
N TYR A 216 5.28 8.54 -11.41
CA TYR A 216 5.76 7.25 -10.89
C TYR A 216 5.90 6.14 -11.94
N GLY A 217 5.30 6.28 -13.12
CA GLY A 217 5.34 5.27 -14.18
C GLY A 217 4.11 4.35 -14.15
N PRO A 218 4.26 3.06 -14.55
CA PRO A 218 3.13 2.14 -14.65
C PRO A 218 2.45 1.93 -13.29
N THR A 219 1.11 1.82 -13.31
CA THR A 219 0.30 1.58 -12.11
C THR A 219 0.26 0.11 -11.71
N TYR A 220 0.60 -0.80 -12.62
CA TYR A 220 0.79 -2.22 -12.33
C TYR A 220 2.07 -2.75 -12.99
N TYR A 221 2.80 -3.58 -12.27
CA TYR A 221 4.11 -4.10 -12.67
C TYR A 221 4.58 -5.18 -11.69
N SER A 222 5.72 -5.82 -12.01
CA SER A 222 6.35 -6.80 -11.13
C SER A 222 7.86 -6.58 -10.99
N PHE A 223 8.44 -7.17 -9.95
CA PHE A 223 9.89 -7.24 -9.72
C PHE A 223 10.23 -8.41 -8.81
N ASN A 224 11.52 -8.76 -8.73
CA ASN A 224 11.97 -9.92 -7.97
C ASN A 224 13.05 -9.55 -6.95
N ARG A 225 13.08 -10.28 -5.84
CA ARG A 225 14.13 -10.25 -4.85
C ARG A 225 14.27 -11.65 -4.23
N GLY A 226 15.44 -12.27 -4.33
CA GLY A 226 15.67 -13.64 -3.86
C GLY A 226 14.71 -14.64 -4.48
N LYS A 227 13.91 -15.31 -3.66
CA LYS A 227 12.84 -16.23 -4.09
C LYS A 227 11.44 -15.59 -4.04
N ALA A 228 11.36 -14.32 -3.76
CA ALA A 228 10.10 -13.60 -3.76
C ALA A 228 9.85 -12.92 -5.10
N HIS A 229 8.63 -13.02 -5.58
CA HIS A 229 8.09 -12.27 -6.71
C HIS A 229 7.08 -11.27 -6.20
N TYR A 230 7.31 -10.01 -6.49
CA TYR A 230 6.47 -8.89 -6.09
C TYR A 230 5.65 -8.41 -7.27
N VAL A 231 4.39 -8.22 -7.05
CA VAL A 231 3.43 -7.67 -8.03
C VAL A 231 2.78 -6.44 -7.41
N VAL A 232 2.74 -5.36 -8.14
CA VAL A 232 1.91 -4.19 -7.82
C VAL A 232 0.75 -4.18 -8.80
N LEU A 233 -0.47 -3.97 -8.30
CA LEU A 233 -1.69 -3.85 -9.10
C LEU A 233 -2.40 -2.54 -8.78
N ASP A 234 -3.15 -2.06 -9.76
CA ASP A 234 -4.11 -0.98 -9.63
C ASP A 234 -5.50 -1.59 -9.51
N ASP A 235 -6.07 -1.51 -8.33
CA ASP A 235 -7.40 -2.04 -8.04
C ASP A 235 -8.44 -0.95 -7.75
N VAL A 236 -8.09 0.31 -8.05
CA VAL A 236 -8.98 1.46 -7.89
C VAL A 236 -9.58 1.86 -9.23
N ARG A 237 -10.77 1.38 -9.55
CA ARG A 237 -11.45 1.75 -10.79
C ARG A 237 -12.28 3.02 -10.61
N TYR A 238 -11.93 4.08 -11.33
CA TYR A 238 -12.70 5.33 -11.37
C TYR A 238 -13.94 5.18 -12.26
N LEU A 239 -15.10 5.59 -11.74
CA LEU A 239 -16.39 5.44 -12.44
C LEU A 239 -16.76 6.64 -13.32
N GLY A 240 -15.85 7.59 -13.55
CA GLY A 240 -15.98 8.70 -14.47
C GLY A 240 -16.85 9.86 -13.98
N THR A 241 -17.35 9.81 -12.75
CA THR A 241 -18.21 10.88 -12.18
C THR A 241 -17.78 11.23 -10.76
N GLU A 242 -17.65 12.53 -10.50
CA GLU A 242 -17.25 13.07 -9.19
C GLU A 242 -15.99 12.39 -8.64
N ARG A 243 -16.06 11.83 -7.44
CA ARG A 243 -15.04 10.99 -6.80
C ARG A 243 -15.50 9.54 -6.67
N ASN A 244 -16.36 9.09 -7.55
CA ASN A 244 -16.90 7.75 -7.48
C ASN A 244 -15.88 6.74 -8.04
N TYR A 245 -15.53 5.78 -7.24
CA TYR A 245 -14.66 4.66 -7.57
C TYR A 245 -15.19 3.38 -6.92
N ASP A 246 -14.67 2.26 -7.38
CA ASP A 246 -14.84 0.97 -6.70
C ASP A 246 -13.55 0.13 -6.76
N GLY A 247 -13.49 -0.87 -5.91
CA GLY A 247 -12.43 -1.89 -5.97
C GLY A 247 -12.69 -2.83 -7.14
N TYR A 248 -11.78 -2.82 -8.13
CA TYR A 248 -11.91 -3.67 -9.31
C TYR A 248 -10.56 -3.78 -10.05
N ILE A 249 -10.10 -4.99 -10.29
CA ILE A 249 -8.92 -5.24 -11.10
C ILE A 249 -9.37 -5.43 -12.55
N THR A 250 -8.87 -4.59 -13.47
CA THR A 250 -9.35 -4.63 -14.86
C THR A 250 -9.01 -5.97 -15.54
N PRO A 251 -9.83 -6.42 -16.52
CA PRO A 251 -9.53 -7.64 -17.28
C PRO A 251 -8.14 -7.61 -17.93
N THR A 252 -7.68 -6.44 -18.36
CA THR A 252 -6.34 -6.24 -18.90
C THR A 252 -5.25 -6.57 -17.88
N GLN A 253 -5.40 -6.11 -16.65
CA GLN A 253 -4.45 -6.43 -15.57
C GLN A 253 -4.48 -7.91 -15.19
N LEU A 254 -5.67 -8.54 -15.14
CA LEU A 254 -5.80 -9.97 -14.87
C LEU A 254 -5.15 -10.83 -15.95
N ASP A 255 -5.30 -10.45 -17.23
CA ASP A 255 -4.64 -11.10 -18.37
C ASP A 255 -3.11 -10.91 -18.31
N TRP A 256 -2.66 -9.68 -18.02
CA TRP A 256 -1.24 -9.38 -17.80
C TRP A 256 -0.68 -10.21 -16.64
N LEU A 257 -1.34 -10.23 -15.48
CA LEU A 257 -0.91 -10.99 -14.30
C LEU A 257 -0.78 -12.49 -14.64
N THR A 258 -1.74 -13.01 -15.40
CA THR A 258 -1.71 -14.41 -15.85
C THR A 258 -0.46 -14.69 -16.69
N LYS A 259 -0.07 -13.78 -17.59
CA LYS A 259 1.13 -13.90 -18.42
C LYS A 259 2.42 -13.73 -17.61
N ASP A 260 2.48 -12.77 -16.71
CA ASP A 260 3.63 -12.51 -15.85
C ASP A 260 3.94 -13.73 -14.96
N LEU A 261 2.91 -14.29 -14.32
CA LEU A 261 3.02 -15.44 -13.43
C LEU A 261 3.38 -16.76 -14.13
N GLN A 262 3.40 -16.83 -15.46
CA GLN A 262 3.93 -17.98 -16.21
C GLN A 262 5.45 -18.12 -16.05
N PHE A 263 6.14 -17.02 -15.77
CA PHE A 263 7.58 -16.99 -15.54
C PHE A 263 7.97 -17.19 -14.06
N VAL A 264 7.00 -17.37 -13.18
CA VAL A 264 7.18 -17.47 -11.72
C VAL A 264 6.96 -18.92 -11.27
N LYS A 265 7.90 -19.47 -10.50
CA LYS A 265 7.74 -20.80 -9.93
C LYS A 265 6.60 -20.85 -8.92
N LYS A 266 5.82 -21.94 -8.95
CA LYS A 266 4.64 -22.08 -8.07
C LYS A 266 4.97 -22.23 -6.58
N ASP A 267 6.22 -22.48 -6.24
CA ASP A 267 6.74 -22.51 -4.87
C ASP A 267 7.45 -21.21 -4.45
N ALA A 268 7.45 -20.18 -5.30
CA ALA A 268 7.95 -18.85 -4.95
C ALA A 268 7.06 -18.20 -3.87
N LEU A 269 7.64 -17.29 -3.11
CA LEU A 269 6.88 -16.37 -2.28
C LEU A 269 6.27 -15.28 -3.18
N LEU A 270 4.96 -15.26 -3.29
CA LEU A 270 4.22 -14.28 -4.09
C LEU A 270 3.68 -13.16 -3.18
N ILE A 271 4.17 -11.95 -3.38
CA ILE A 271 3.74 -10.74 -2.66
C ILE A 271 2.97 -9.86 -3.64
N ILE A 272 1.71 -9.59 -3.38
CA ILE A 272 0.85 -8.76 -4.21
C ILE A 272 0.48 -7.50 -3.43
N CYS A 273 0.80 -6.34 -3.98
CA CYS A 273 0.58 -5.04 -3.37
C CYS A 273 -0.44 -4.26 -4.19
N LEU A 274 -1.44 -3.71 -3.52
CA LEU A 274 -2.52 -2.93 -4.11
C LEU A 274 -3.11 -2.01 -3.04
N HIS A 275 -4.12 -1.24 -3.37
CA HIS A 275 -4.66 -0.26 -2.42
C HIS A 275 -5.87 -0.78 -1.65
N ILE A 276 -6.92 -1.23 -2.35
CA ILE A 276 -8.19 -1.65 -1.75
C ILE A 276 -8.13 -3.11 -1.31
N PRO A 277 -8.57 -3.48 -0.10
CA PRO A 277 -8.57 -4.87 0.35
C PRO A 277 -9.35 -5.81 -0.57
N VAL A 278 -8.68 -6.89 -1.01
CA VAL A 278 -9.24 -7.82 -2.00
C VAL A 278 -10.35 -8.68 -1.42
N HIS A 279 -10.22 -9.12 -0.17
CA HIS A 279 -11.08 -10.16 0.41
C HIS A 279 -12.58 -9.82 0.38
N ASN A 280 -12.95 -8.55 0.42
CA ASN A 280 -14.35 -8.11 0.49
C ASN A 280 -14.67 -6.81 -0.26
N SER A 281 -13.67 -6.08 -0.78
CA SER A 281 -13.89 -4.75 -1.36
C SER A 281 -13.60 -4.69 -2.86
N VAL A 282 -12.90 -5.67 -3.43
CA VAL A 282 -12.69 -5.82 -4.88
C VAL A 282 -13.79 -6.68 -5.46
N LYS A 283 -14.58 -6.13 -6.41
CA LYS A 283 -15.80 -6.74 -6.94
C LYS A 283 -15.57 -8.05 -7.71
N ASN A 284 -14.43 -8.17 -8.38
CA ASN A 284 -14.05 -9.36 -9.16
C ASN A 284 -12.90 -10.14 -8.50
N ASN A 285 -12.89 -10.18 -7.18
CA ASN A 285 -11.84 -10.88 -6.44
C ASN A 285 -11.79 -12.39 -6.72
N ASP A 286 -12.89 -13.02 -7.10
CA ASP A 286 -12.90 -14.45 -7.47
C ASP A 286 -12.06 -14.72 -8.71
N ASP A 287 -12.10 -13.85 -9.72
CA ASP A 287 -11.26 -13.94 -10.92
C ASP A 287 -9.78 -13.81 -10.55
N PHE A 288 -9.45 -12.86 -9.68
CA PHE A 288 -8.10 -12.68 -9.16
C PHE A 288 -7.61 -13.91 -8.39
N TYR A 289 -8.40 -14.43 -7.43
CA TYR A 289 -8.03 -15.62 -6.67
C TYR A 289 -7.85 -16.86 -7.55
N ALA A 290 -8.63 -16.96 -8.65
CA ALA A 290 -8.48 -18.06 -9.60
C ALA A 290 -7.11 -18.09 -10.29
N ILE A 291 -6.49 -16.93 -10.54
CA ILE A 291 -5.17 -16.81 -11.16
C ILE A 291 -4.05 -17.28 -10.21
N ILE A 292 -4.15 -16.93 -8.93
CA ILE A 292 -3.09 -17.19 -7.95
C ILE A 292 -3.23 -18.51 -7.19
N LYS A 293 -4.32 -19.25 -7.38
CA LYS A 293 -4.69 -20.45 -6.59
C LYS A 293 -3.64 -21.56 -6.53
N ASP A 294 -2.79 -21.66 -7.56
CA ASP A 294 -1.77 -22.71 -7.66
C ASP A 294 -0.45 -22.32 -6.96
N PHE A 295 -0.33 -21.09 -6.48
CA PHE A 295 0.81 -20.67 -5.68
C PHE A 295 0.63 -21.07 -4.23
N LYS A 296 1.71 -21.61 -3.62
CA LYS A 296 1.64 -22.18 -2.28
C LYS A 296 1.79 -21.16 -1.16
N ASN A 297 2.39 -20.02 -1.46
CA ASN A 297 2.74 -19.01 -0.46
C ASN A 297 2.43 -17.62 -1.03
N VAL A 298 1.25 -17.11 -0.71
CA VAL A 298 0.73 -15.86 -1.25
C VAL A 298 0.37 -14.91 -0.12
N HIS A 299 0.89 -13.70 -0.20
CA HIS A 299 0.57 -12.60 0.69
C HIS A 299 0.13 -11.38 -0.10
N ILE A 300 -0.97 -10.76 0.33
CA ILE A 300 -1.53 -9.53 -0.24
C ILE A 300 -1.30 -8.41 0.76
N MET A 301 -0.82 -7.26 0.29
CA MET A 301 -0.54 -6.06 1.07
C MET A 301 -1.50 -4.97 0.61
N SER A 302 -2.38 -4.49 1.48
CA SER A 302 -3.37 -3.45 1.18
C SER A 302 -3.41 -2.34 2.24
N GLY A 303 -4.02 -1.22 1.92
CA GLY A 303 -4.24 -0.05 2.77
C GLY A 303 -5.72 0.35 2.80
N HIS A 304 -6.01 1.62 2.47
CA HIS A 304 -7.35 2.16 2.22
C HIS A 304 -8.27 2.29 3.42
N THR A 305 -8.32 1.30 4.30
CA THR A 305 -9.33 1.24 5.36
C THR A 305 -8.98 2.02 6.61
N HIS A 306 -7.73 2.46 6.74
CA HIS A 306 -7.18 3.16 7.91
C HIS A 306 -7.24 2.37 9.23
N PHE A 307 -7.23 1.05 9.16
CA PHE A 307 -7.11 0.17 10.32
C PHE A 307 -6.35 -1.12 9.99
N ASN A 308 -5.79 -1.79 10.98
CA ASN A 308 -5.12 -3.07 10.80
C ASN A 308 -6.14 -4.22 10.77
N LYS A 309 -5.98 -5.10 9.78
CA LYS A 309 -6.71 -6.35 9.72
C LYS A 309 -5.92 -7.41 8.96
N ASN A 310 -5.72 -8.58 9.57
CA ASN A 310 -5.16 -9.74 8.90
C ASN A 310 -6.28 -10.73 8.55
N VAL A 311 -6.39 -11.06 7.27
CA VAL A 311 -7.41 -12.00 6.76
C VAL A 311 -6.71 -13.19 6.14
N ILE A 312 -7.18 -14.40 6.48
CA ILE A 312 -6.70 -15.64 5.86
C ILE A 312 -7.88 -16.24 5.10
N LYS A 313 -7.81 -16.23 3.77
CA LYS A 313 -8.84 -16.76 2.90
C LYS A 313 -8.22 -17.74 1.90
N ASN A 314 -8.66 -19.00 1.90
CA ASN A 314 -8.17 -20.04 0.98
C ASN A 314 -6.62 -20.23 1.00
N GLY A 315 -5.99 -20.04 2.17
CA GLY A 315 -4.53 -20.14 2.31
C GLY A 315 -3.75 -18.89 1.85
N VAL A 316 -4.46 -17.87 1.37
CA VAL A 316 -3.89 -16.54 1.05
C VAL A 316 -3.99 -15.65 2.27
N TYR A 317 -2.88 -15.01 2.62
CA TYR A 317 -2.81 -14.04 3.71
C TYR A 317 -2.98 -12.63 3.15
N GLU A 318 -3.97 -11.90 3.60
CA GLU A 318 -4.13 -10.49 3.28
C GLU A 318 -3.84 -9.65 4.53
N HIS A 319 -2.85 -8.77 4.40
CA HIS A 319 -2.42 -7.81 5.40
C HIS A 319 -2.97 -6.44 5.01
N ASN A 320 -4.08 -6.07 5.61
CA ASN A 320 -4.60 -4.72 5.50
C ASN A 320 -3.97 -3.87 6.60
N HIS A 321 -3.26 -2.82 6.21
CA HIS A 321 -2.40 -2.06 7.10
C HIS A 321 -3.12 -0.87 7.73
N GLY A 322 -2.82 -0.63 9.00
CA GLY A 322 -2.99 0.68 9.61
C GLY A 322 -2.07 1.71 8.96
N THR A 323 -2.46 2.97 9.03
CA THR A 323 -1.89 4.02 8.21
C THR A 323 -0.66 4.70 8.82
N VAL A 324 0.19 5.23 7.94
CA VAL A 324 1.30 6.12 8.32
C VAL A 324 0.77 7.44 8.92
N CYS A 325 -0.40 7.89 8.49
CA CYS A 325 -1.01 9.15 8.94
C CYS A 325 -1.81 9.04 10.25
N GLY A 326 -2.12 7.81 10.72
CA GLY A 326 -3.05 7.62 11.84
C GLY A 326 -4.43 8.19 11.52
N GLY A 327 -5.01 8.97 12.41
CA GLY A 327 -6.26 9.71 12.14
C GLY A 327 -6.01 10.92 11.23
N TRP A 328 -5.60 10.70 9.99
CA TRP A 328 -5.32 11.73 8.96
C TRP A 328 -4.48 12.89 9.48
N TRP A 329 -3.36 12.58 10.14
CA TRP A 329 -2.45 13.57 10.75
C TRP A 329 -3.09 14.45 11.84
N THR A 330 -4.34 14.17 12.23
CA THR A 330 -5.06 14.89 13.28
C THR A 330 -5.00 14.17 14.63
N GLY A 331 -4.76 12.85 14.59
CA GLY A 331 -4.62 12.00 15.76
C GLY A 331 -3.46 11.02 15.64
N PRO A 332 -2.92 10.54 16.77
CA PRO A 332 -1.74 9.66 16.79
C PRO A 332 -2.05 8.19 16.51
N ILE A 333 -3.33 7.82 16.41
CA ILE A 333 -3.82 6.46 16.21
C ILE A 333 -4.76 6.39 15.02
N CYS A 334 -4.89 5.22 14.44
CA CYS A 334 -5.92 4.85 13.47
C CYS A 334 -7.30 4.77 14.13
N GLU A 335 -8.35 4.63 13.34
CA GLU A 335 -9.75 4.60 13.82
C GLU A 335 -10.06 3.38 14.70
N ASP A 336 -9.31 2.29 14.55
CA ASP A 336 -9.39 1.04 15.33
C ASP A 336 -8.57 1.07 16.64
N GLY A 337 -7.90 2.17 16.93
CA GLY A 337 -7.01 2.31 18.09
C GLY A 337 -5.58 1.86 17.86
N THR A 338 -5.25 1.31 16.68
CA THR A 338 -3.86 0.99 16.31
C THR A 338 -3.06 2.29 16.20
N PRO A 339 -1.89 2.43 16.86
CA PRO A 339 -1.04 3.59 16.62
C PRO A 339 -0.67 3.73 15.16
N ARG A 340 -0.50 4.97 14.65
CA ARG A 340 0.05 5.16 13.32
C ARG A 340 1.40 4.43 13.18
N GLY A 341 1.65 3.87 11.98
CA GLY A 341 2.82 3.05 11.79
C GLY A 341 2.88 2.41 10.41
N TYR A 342 3.58 1.30 10.31
CA TYR A 342 3.84 0.62 9.04
C TYR A 342 4.14 -0.86 9.26
N GLY A 343 3.93 -1.66 8.22
CA GLY A 343 4.29 -3.09 8.22
C GLY A 343 5.78 -3.29 7.96
N VAL A 344 6.40 -4.21 8.69
CA VAL A 344 7.78 -4.67 8.46
C VAL A 344 7.77 -6.18 8.22
N TYR A 345 8.42 -6.60 7.15
CA TYR A 345 8.42 -7.96 6.65
C TYR A 345 9.84 -8.48 6.47
N GLU A 346 10.10 -9.65 7.03
CA GLU A 346 11.42 -10.31 7.00
C GLU A 346 11.31 -11.56 6.12
N VAL A 347 12.02 -11.57 4.99
CA VAL A 347 12.03 -12.67 4.02
C VAL A 347 13.28 -13.52 4.21
N ASP A 348 13.09 -14.84 4.33
CA ASP A 348 14.17 -15.85 4.29
C ASP A 348 13.80 -16.94 3.27
N GLY A 349 14.27 -16.77 2.05
CA GLY A 349 13.88 -17.59 0.91
C GLY A 349 12.41 -17.43 0.54
N THR A 350 11.59 -18.40 0.90
CA THR A 350 10.13 -18.36 0.72
C THR A 350 9.38 -18.20 2.05
N ASN A 351 10.09 -18.11 3.16
CA ASN A 351 9.47 -17.87 4.46
C ASN A 351 9.30 -16.38 4.70
N LEU A 352 8.16 -15.99 5.21
CA LEU A 352 7.83 -14.61 5.57
C LEU A 352 7.50 -14.51 7.05
N LYS A 353 8.16 -13.58 7.75
CA LYS A 353 7.76 -13.12 9.08
C LYS A 353 7.44 -11.64 9.03
N TRP A 354 6.59 -11.17 9.93
CA TRP A 354 6.18 -9.77 9.94
C TRP A 354 5.83 -9.28 11.33
N TYR A 355 5.87 -7.98 11.48
CA TYR A 355 5.36 -7.27 12.64
C TYR A 355 4.87 -5.87 12.25
N TYR A 356 4.00 -5.31 13.04
CA TYR A 356 3.60 -3.92 12.90
C TYR A 356 4.57 -3.03 13.68
N LYS A 357 5.11 -1.99 13.05
CA LYS A 357 5.99 -1.01 13.68
C LYS A 357 5.23 0.30 13.92
N SER A 358 4.84 0.52 15.17
CA SER A 358 4.22 1.79 15.59
C SER A 358 5.25 2.91 15.59
N THR A 359 4.94 4.03 14.96
CA THR A 359 5.81 5.21 14.89
C THR A 359 6.11 5.75 16.28
N GLY A 360 7.39 5.93 16.59
CA GLY A 360 7.89 6.44 17.87
C GLY A 360 7.88 5.42 19.01
N ARG A 361 7.52 4.15 18.75
CA ARG A 361 7.47 3.09 19.77
C ARG A 361 8.50 1.99 19.50
N ASP A 362 8.76 1.15 20.51
CA ASP A 362 9.60 -0.03 20.33
C ASP A 362 8.87 -1.11 19.48
N ARG A 363 9.64 -1.96 18.79
CA ARG A 363 9.10 -3.14 18.09
C ARG A 363 8.27 -4.05 19.00
N LYS A 364 8.59 -4.10 20.30
CA LYS A 364 7.89 -4.95 21.26
C LYS A 364 6.53 -4.39 21.70
N ASP A 365 6.22 -3.15 21.34
CA ASP A 365 4.91 -2.56 21.60
C ASP A 365 3.94 -3.01 20.51
N GLN A 366 3.20 -4.10 20.78
CA GLN A 366 2.24 -4.70 19.82
C GLN A 366 0.80 -4.68 20.35
N LEU A 367 0.56 -4.11 21.52
CA LEU A 367 -0.77 -4.04 22.13
C LEU A 367 -0.91 -2.83 23.05
N SER A 368 -2.15 -2.35 23.16
CA SER A 368 -2.59 -1.44 24.23
C SER A 368 -3.45 -2.21 25.23
N VAL A 369 -3.35 -1.86 26.53
CA VAL A 369 -4.16 -2.45 27.59
C VAL A 369 -4.85 -1.35 28.37
N TYR A 370 -6.13 -1.54 28.64
CA TYR A 370 -6.97 -0.62 29.40
C TYR A 370 -7.69 -1.36 30.50
N VAL A 371 -8.00 -0.67 31.59
CA VAL A 371 -8.89 -1.15 32.66
C VAL A 371 -10.06 -0.19 32.79
N GLU A 372 -11.25 -0.72 32.72
CA GLU A 372 -12.49 0.03 32.96
C GLU A 372 -13.10 -0.39 34.28
N THR A 373 -13.52 0.57 35.09
CA THR A 373 -14.27 0.33 36.31
C THR A 373 -15.77 0.36 36.01
N LEU A 374 -16.43 -0.75 36.29
CA LEU A 374 -17.87 -0.91 36.19
C LEU A 374 -18.48 -0.90 37.61
N THR A 375 -19.80 -0.96 37.73
CA THR A 375 -20.51 -0.82 39.00
C THR A 375 -20.02 -1.82 40.07
N ASN A 376 -19.84 -3.10 39.73
CA ASN A 376 -19.48 -4.16 40.69
C ASN A 376 -18.25 -4.97 40.26
N GLN A 377 -17.57 -4.60 39.23
CA GLN A 377 -16.43 -5.33 38.68
C GLN A 377 -15.55 -4.39 37.84
N LYS A 378 -14.39 -4.88 37.46
CA LYS A 378 -13.52 -4.24 36.50
C LYS A 378 -13.46 -5.05 35.21
N ARG A 379 -13.11 -4.43 34.09
CA ARG A 379 -12.90 -5.09 32.83
C ARG A 379 -11.53 -4.70 32.26
N VAL A 380 -10.73 -5.71 31.87
CA VAL A 380 -9.56 -5.50 31.06
C VAL A 380 -9.94 -5.52 29.59
N ILE A 381 -9.37 -4.61 28.81
CA ILE A 381 -9.48 -4.56 27.35
C ILE A 381 -8.06 -4.50 26.80
N ALA A 382 -7.68 -5.47 25.99
CA ALA A 382 -6.42 -5.47 25.26
C ALA A 382 -6.71 -5.30 23.77
N ASN A 383 -6.09 -4.30 23.12
CA ASN A 383 -6.11 -4.10 21.69
C ASN A 383 -4.79 -4.62 21.11
N VAL A 384 -4.83 -5.72 20.35
CA VAL A 384 -3.66 -6.39 19.76
C VAL A 384 -3.56 -6.00 18.29
N TRP A 385 -2.70 -5.04 17.97
CA TRP A 385 -2.75 -4.27 16.73
C TRP A 385 -2.54 -5.07 15.44
N ASN A 386 -1.72 -6.12 15.48
CA ASN A 386 -1.42 -6.94 14.28
C ASN A 386 -1.90 -8.39 14.44
N TYR A 387 -3.00 -8.56 15.19
CA TYR A 387 -3.60 -9.85 15.47
C TYR A 387 -3.97 -10.62 14.19
N ASP A 388 -3.73 -11.91 14.22
CA ASP A 388 -4.31 -12.91 13.33
C ASP A 388 -4.77 -14.13 14.15
N PRO A 389 -5.58 -15.07 13.58
CA PRO A 389 -6.18 -16.17 14.33
C PRO A 389 -5.22 -17.14 15.02
N GLU A 390 -3.93 -17.12 14.70
CA GLU A 390 -2.92 -17.96 15.35
C GLU A 390 -2.28 -17.31 16.58
N TRP A 391 -2.60 -16.04 16.87
CA TRP A 391 -2.14 -15.40 18.09
C TRP A 391 -2.87 -15.92 19.32
N LYS A 392 -2.16 -15.96 20.45
CA LYS A 392 -2.70 -16.30 21.77
C LYS A 392 -2.58 -15.10 22.71
N VAL A 393 -3.69 -14.68 23.33
CA VAL A 393 -3.73 -13.54 24.24
C VAL A 393 -4.09 -14.02 25.63
N GLU A 394 -3.12 -14.04 26.53
CA GLU A 394 -3.24 -14.50 27.92
C GLU A 394 -3.19 -13.32 28.90
N TYR A 395 -3.84 -13.48 30.07
CA TYR A 395 -3.81 -12.43 31.08
C TYR A 395 -3.52 -12.98 32.48
N PHE A 396 -3.03 -12.09 33.31
CA PHE A 396 -2.64 -12.35 34.70
C PHE A 396 -3.21 -11.25 35.58
N LEU A 397 -3.74 -11.64 36.75
CA LEU A 397 -4.25 -10.74 37.77
C LEU A 397 -3.39 -10.89 39.01
N ASP A 398 -2.77 -9.81 39.50
CA ASP A 398 -1.81 -9.80 40.62
C ASP A 398 -0.75 -10.93 40.50
N GLY A 399 -0.27 -11.18 39.27
CA GLY A 399 0.72 -12.21 38.96
C GLY A 399 0.15 -13.63 38.74
N LYS A 400 -1.10 -13.89 39.09
CA LYS A 400 -1.75 -15.20 38.88
C LYS A 400 -2.26 -15.33 37.45
N ALA A 401 -1.92 -16.44 36.77
CA ALA A 401 -2.42 -16.75 35.42
C ALA A 401 -3.93 -17.07 35.47
N MET A 402 -4.67 -16.42 34.57
CA MET A 402 -6.14 -16.55 34.48
C MET A 402 -6.60 -17.27 33.21
N GLY A 403 -5.68 -17.54 32.28
CA GLY A 403 -5.99 -18.13 30.99
C GLY A 403 -5.99 -17.13 29.85
N THR A 404 -6.79 -17.37 28.81
CA THR A 404 -6.90 -16.50 27.63
C THR A 404 -8.01 -15.47 27.77
N LEU A 405 -7.77 -14.26 27.26
CA LEU A 405 -8.83 -13.26 27.07
C LEU A 405 -9.78 -13.70 25.94
N ALA A 406 -11.05 -13.35 26.07
CA ALA A 406 -12.04 -13.57 25.01
C ALA A 406 -11.95 -12.48 23.94
N GLN A 407 -11.84 -12.87 22.67
CA GLN A 407 -11.93 -11.94 21.54
C GLN A 407 -13.35 -11.40 21.42
N GLN A 408 -13.51 -10.10 21.23
CA GLN A 408 -14.80 -9.43 21.08
C GLN A 408 -14.67 -8.24 20.14
N ASP A 409 -15.62 -8.12 19.22
CA ASP A 409 -15.73 -6.91 18.42
C ASP A 409 -16.13 -5.72 19.29
N GLY A 410 -15.51 -4.59 19.03
CA GLY A 410 -15.78 -3.38 19.82
C GLY A 410 -14.95 -2.18 19.40
N PHE A 411 -15.00 -1.15 20.23
CA PHE A 411 -14.26 0.08 20.01
C PHE A 411 -13.08 0.16 20.98
N ASP A 412 -11.93 0.56 20.49
CA ASP A 412 -10.78 0.88 21.31
C ASP A 412 -11.09 2.06 22.24
N PRO A 413 -10.81 1.97 23.57
CA PRO A 413 -11.14 3.04 24.51
C PRO A 413 -10.45 4.38 24.20
N LEU A 414 -9.22 4.37 23.69
CA LEU A 414 -8.52 5.59 23.29
C LEU A 414 -9.11 6.18 22.00
N ALA A 415 -9.48 5.34 21.02
CA ALA A 415 -10.14 5.80 19.83
C ALA A 415 -11.50 6.46 20.14
N VAL A 416 -12.28 5.87 21.06
CA VAL A 416 -13.54 6.48 21.53
C VAL A 416 -13.27 7.83 22.19
N LYS A 417 -12.26 7.90 23.08
CA LYS A 417 -11.90 9.15 23.76
C LYS A 417 -11.48 10.25 22.81
N LEU A 418 -10.70 9.91 21.76
CA LEU A 418 -10.16 10.91 20.82
C LEU A 418 -11.14 11.27 19.73
N TYR A 419 -11.96 10.32 19.27
CA TYR A 419 -12.72 10.45 18.02
C TYR A 419 -14.26 10.42 18.20
N LYS A 420 -14.74 10.10 19.42
CA LYS A 420 -16.17 10.18 19.81
C LYS A 420 -16.41 10.99 21.08
N GLY A 421 -15.36 11.58 21.68
CA GLY A 421 -15.45 12.40 22.87
C GLY A 421 -15.98 13.80 22.61
N ASP A 422 -16.03 14.62 23.67
CA ASP A 422 -16.55 15.99 23.63
C ASP A 422 -15.74 16.95 22.74
N LYS A 423 -14.48 16.60 22.46
CA LYS A 423 -13.56 17.37 21.61
C LYS A 423 -13.17 16.53 20.41
N LEU A 424 -13.82 16.74 19.29
CA LEU A 424 -13.48 16.07 18.04
C LEU A 424 -12.14 16.56 17.47
N PRO A 425 -11.49 15.76 16.62
CA PRO A 425 -10.26 16.14 15.94
C PRO A 425 -10.39 17.45 15.16
N ASN A 426 -9.39 18.31 15.21
CA ASN A 426 -9.31 19.53 14.45
C ASN A 426 -7.98 19.54 13.65
N PRO A 427 -8.00 19.76 12.33
CA PRO A 427 -9.11 20.29 11.50
C PRO A 427 -10.07 19.23 10.91
N ARG A 428 -9.96 17.95 11.27
CA ARG A 428 -10.68 16.83 10.62
C ARG A 428 -11.68 16.16 11.56
N PRO A 429 -12.84 16.80 11.83
CA PRO A 429 -13.81 16.28 12.80
C PRO A 429 -14.57 15.05 12.30
N PHE A 430 -14.38 14.64 11.03
CA PHE A 430 -14.96 13.43 10.45
C PHE A 430 -14.25 12.15 10.88
N VAL A 431 -13.04 12.23 11.46
CA VAL A 431 -12.33 11.09 12.00
C VAL A 431 -13.15 10.51 13.14
N GLU A 432 -13.47 9.23 13.06
CA GLU A 432 -14.31 8.55 14.02
C GLU A 432 -13.72 7.22 14.49
N ALA A 433 -14.04 6.81 15.72
CA ALA A 433 -13.66 5.49 16.20
C ALA A 433 -14.47 4.42 15.46
N ARG A 434 -13.78 3.38 14.96
CA ARG A 434 -14.39 2.22 14.30
C ARG A 434 -14.31 0.97 15.15
N SER A 435 -15.31 0.12 15.00
CA SER A 435 -15.30 -1.21 15.61
C SER A 435 -14.21 -2.06 14.98
N THR A 436 -13.49 -2.80 15.82
CA THR A 436 -12.43 -3.72 15.40
C THR A 436 -12.60 -5.08 16.03
N GLU A 437 -12.08 -6.13 15.37
CA GLU A 437 -12.11 -7.52 15.81
C GLU A 437 -10.87 -7.94 16.64
N HIS A 438 -9.88 -7.07 16.79
CA HIS A 438 -8.65 -7.38 17.50
C HIS A 438 -8.63 -6.89 18.96
N LEU A 439 -9.82 -6.79 19.59
CA LEU A 439 -9.98 -6.55 21.01
C LEU A 439 -10.18 -7.86 21.78
N PHE A 440 -9.59 -7.92 22.96
CA PHE A 440 -9.64 -9.05 23.86
C PHE A 440 -10.03 -8.59 25.26
N MET A 441 -11.02 -9.25 25.91
CA MET A 441 -11.60 -8.75 27.13
C MET A 441 -11.83 -9.86 28.17
N ALA A 442 -11.77 -9.47 29.44
CA ALA A 442 -12.25 -10.25 30.57
C ALA A 442 -12.72 -9.35 31.69
N HIS A 443 -13.68 -9.83 32.50
CA HIS A 443 -14.10 -9.18 33.72
C HIS A 443 -13.35 -9.76 34.93
N PHE A 444 -13.13 -8.94 35.95
CA PHE A 444 -12.47 -9.37 37.14
C PHE A 444 -12.90 -8.54 38.38
N GLU A 445 -12.54 -9.03 39.56
CA GLU A 445 -12.93 -8.44 40.84
C GLU A 445 -12.27 -7.08 41.11
N PRO A 446 -12.97 -6.13 41.75
CA PRO A 446 -12.46 -4.78 41.98
C PRO A 446 -11.18 -4.74 42.84
N ALA A 447 -10.95 -5.75 43.67
CA ALA A 447 -9.79 -5.82 44.60
C ALA A 447 -8.44 -6.04 43.89
N VAL A 448 -8.44 -6.48 42.62
CA VAL A 448 -7.23 -6.68 41.82
C VAL A 448 -6.53 -5.35 41.60
N LYS A 449 -5.20 -5.34 41.78
CA LYS A 449 -4.37 -4.14 41.67
C LYS A 449 -3.58 -4.03 40.38
N LYS A 450 -3.24 -5.19 39.76
CA LYS A 450 -2.43 -5.23 38.55
C LYS A 450 -2.98 -6.22 37.52
N VAL A 451 -3.01 -5.77 36.31
CA VAL A 451 -3.34 -6.61 35.14
C VAL A 451 -2.14 -6.65 34.22
N ARG A 452 -1.70 -7.84 33.85
CA ARG A 452 -0.69 -8.07 32.82
C ARG A 452 -1.30 -8.88 31.70
N VAL A 453 -1.11 -8.44 30.47
CA VAL A 453 -1.51 -9.14 29.24
C VAL A 453 -0.26 -9.58 28.48
N VAL A 454 -0.27 -10.83 27.99
CA VAL A 454 0.79 -11.40 27.17
C VAL A 454 0.17 -11.88 25.87
N ALA A 455 0.49 -11.21 24.77
CA ALA A 455 0.13 -11.65 23.42
C ALA A 455 1.32 -12.42 22.83
N THR A 456 1.07 -13.62 22.34
CA THR A 456 2.06 -14.46 21.65
C THR A 456 1.64 -14.54 20.19
N ASP A 457 2.52 -14.12 19.27
CA ASP A 457 2.24 -14.14 17.85
C ASP A 457 2.38 -15.56 17.26
N ARG A 458 2.06 -15.70 15.98
CA ARG A 458 2.20 -16.95 15.24
C ARG A 458 3.65 -17.47 15.13
N PHE A 459 4.64 -16.59 15.34
CA PHE A 459 6.06 -16.94 15.31
C PHE A 459 6.61 -17.31 16.68
N GLY A 460 5.76 -17.25 17.74
CA GLY A 460 6.11 -17.55 19.11
C GLY A 460 6.77 -16.37 19.86
N GLU A 461 6.82 -15.16 19.28
CA GLU A 461 7.31 -13.96 19.96
C GLU A 461 6.25 -13.46 20.94
N LYS A 462 6.70 -13.03 22.15
CA LYS A 462 5.81 -12.59 23.22
C LYS A 462 5.91 -11.09 23.44
N PHE A 463 4.75 -10.46 23.48
CA PHE A 463 4.57 -9.04 23.74
C PHE A 463 3.79 -8.87 25.04
N THR A 464 4.27 -8.03 25.93
CA THR A 464 3.70 -7.90 27.28
C THR A 464 3.39 -6.46 27.57
N ALA A 465 2.19 -6.21 28.07
CA ALA A 465 1.81 -4.94 28.67
C ALA A 465 1.26 -5.17 30.08
N GLU A 466 1.59 -4.28 31.02
CA GLU A 466 1.12 -4.31 32.40
C GLU A 466 0.54 -2.93 32.75
N ILE A 467 -0.57 -2.93 33.49
CA ILE A 467 -1.28 -1.73 33.93
C ILE A 467 -1.78 -1.92 35.36
N ASP A 468 -1.78 -0.84 36.14
CA ASP A 468 -2.46 -0.79 37.42
C ASP A 468 -3.99 -0.80 37.19
N ALA A 469 -4.70 -1.57 38.04
CA ALA A 469 -6.13 -1.84 37.87
C ALA A 469 -7.00 -1.14 38.91
#